data_aa088c304e4eb076b53f28f17be734b8
#
_entry.id   aa088c304e4eb076b53f28f17be734b8
#
_cell.length_a   1.000
_cell.length_b   1.000
_cell.length_c   1.000
_cell.angle_alpha   90.00
_cell.angle_beta   90.00
_cell.angle_gamma   90.00
#
_symmetry.space_group_name_H-M   'P 1'
#
loop_
_entity.id
_entity.type
_entity.pdbx_description
1 polymer ?
#
loop_
_entity_poly.entity_id
_entity_poly.type
_entity_poly.pdbx_seq_one_letter_code
_entity_poly.pdbx_strand_id
1 'polypeptide(L)'
;MKKVFVSGCYDIVHAGHIQFFEEARALGDYLIVSFASEPVLWHHKQRKPSIPDEHKKVLLESLRMVDKVILGTGMKKGLDFEEEFLQEKPDILAVTEDDLYSDIKKELCARVGANYVVLPKTPPKFTPVSTTMLVNRIKAPSAVPLRVDFAGGWLDVPRYARKGSYVVNCAITPMVSLCEWPYEKRSGLGGSLSLIHISEPTRP
;
A
#
# COMPACT_ATOMS: atom_id res chain seq x y z
N MET A 1 0.69 32.14 11.43
CA MET A 1 0.52 30.67 11.63
C MET A 1 1.11 30.00 10.42
N LYS A 2 2.21 29.27 10.60
CA LYS A 2 2.94 28.63 9.52
C LYS A 2 2.36 27.22 9.28
N LYS A 3 1.74 27.02 8.12
CA LYS A 3 1.09 25.76 7.76
C LYS A 3 2.06 24.79 7.10
N VAL A 4 2.12 23.56 7.58
CA VAL A 4 2.88 22.46 6.99
C VAL A 4 1.91 21.44 6.41
N PHE A 5 2.15 21.00 5.19
CA PHE A 5 1.36 20.01 4.50
C PHE A 5 2.18 18.74 4.27
N VAL A 6 1.60 17.60 4.54
CA VAL A 6 2.16 16.28 4.22
C VAL A 6 1.14 15.43 3.51
N SER A 7 1.58 14.53 2.63
CA SER A 7 0.69 13.63 1.91
C SER A 7 1.20 12.20 1.90
N GLY A 8 0.30 11.24 1.88
CA GLY A 8 0.66 9.82 1.80
C GLY A 8 -0.56 8.90 1.71
N CYS A 9 -0.33 7.61 1.68
CA CYS A 9 -1.43 6.65 1.69
C CYS A 9 -2.01 6.40 3.09
N TYR A 10 -1.17 6.40 4.10
CA TYR A 10 -1.48 6.20 5.52
C TYR A 10 -2.51 5.08 5.79
N ASP A 11 -2.41 4.01 5.00
CA ASP A 11 -3.36 2.90 5.02
C ASP A 11 -3.39 2.18 6.37
N ILE A 12 -2.19 1.86 6.91
CA ILE A 12 -2.02 1.42 8.30
C ILE A 12 -1.02 2.37 8.94
N VAL A 13 -1.51 3.19 9.86
CA VAL A 13 -0.65 4.11 10.62
C VAL A 13 0.24 3.31 11.57
N HIS A 14 1.52 3.59 11.55
CA HIS A 14 2.53 2.98 12.42
C HIS A 14 3.49 4.03 12.96
N ALA A 15 4.33 3.67 13.92
CA ALA A 15 5.18 4.61 14.63
C ALA A 15 6.13 5.42 13.71
N GLY A 16 6.53 4.87 12.55
CA GLY A 16 7.29 5.63 11.55
C GLY A 16 6.52 6.80 10.95
N HIS A 17 5.19 6.68 10.77
CA HIS A 17 4.36 7.82 10.37
C HIS A 17 4.25 8.85 11.49
N ILE A 18 4.11 8.41 12.74
CA ILE A 18 4.05 9.31 13.90
C ILE A 18 5.32 10.15 13.98
N GLN A 19 6.49 9.50 13.88
CA GLN A 19 7.77 10.21 13.89
C GLN A 19 7.86 11.23 12.74
N PHE A 20 7.48 10.86 11.53
CA PHE A 20 7.45 11.78 10.39
C PHE A 20 6.50 12.97 10.63
N PHE A 21 5.33 12.73 11.21
CA PHE A 21 4.38 13.81 11.54
C PHE A 21 4.92 14.74 12.63
N GLU A 22 5.63 14.22 13.63
CA GLU A 22 6.30 15.04 14.66
C GLU A 22 7.40 15.90 14.05
N GLU A 23 8.22 15.34 13.16
CA GLU A 23 9.28 16.05 12.45
C GLU A 23 8.69 17.12 11.50
N ALA A 24 7.63 16.81 10.76
CA ALA A 24 6.93 17.76 9.91
C ALA A 24 6.28 18.90 10.75
N ARG A 25 5.64 18.57 11.88
CA ARG A 25 5.01 19.54 12.79
C ARG A 25 6.03 20.53 13.37
N ALA A 26 7.27 20.10 13.58
CA ALA A 26 8.34 20.95 14.06
C ALA A 26 8.77 22.05 13.06
N LEU A 27 8.37 21.96 11.79
CA LEU A 27 8.64 22.97 10.77
C LEU A 27 7.67 24.17 10.81
N GLY A 28 6.55 24.04 11.52
CA GLY A 28 5.53 25.10 11.59
C GLY A 28 4.55 24.94 12.75
N ASP A 29 3.48 25.73 12.70
CA ASP A 29 2.50 25.84 13.78
C ASP A 29 1.22 25.04 13.53
N TYR A 30 1.01 24.56 12.32
CA TYR A 30 -0.22 23.90 11.89
C TYR A 30 0.09 22.79 10.89
N LEU A 31 -0.22 21.54 11.23
CA LEU A 31 0.03 20.39 10.39
C LEU A 31 -1.25 19.90 9.70
N ILE A 32 -1.20 19.91 8.38
CA ILE A 32 -2.23 19.35 7.50
C ILE A 32 -1.75 18.02 6.96
N VAL A 33 -2.51 16.97 7.20
CA VAL A 33 -2.22 15.61 6.69
C VAL A 33 -3.24 15.25 5.63
N SER A 34 -2.78 15.05 4.39
CA SER A 34 -3.60 14.53 3.31
C SER A 34 -3.35 13.04 3.13
N PHE A 35 -4.41 12.25 2.95
CA PHE A 35 -4.29 10.83 2.65
C PHE A 35 -5.06 10.46 1.38
N ALA A 36 -4.49 9.53 0.62
CA ALA A 36 -5.08 9.04 -0.62
C ALA A 36 -6.37 8.26 -0.35
N SER A 37 -7.45 8.60 -1.07
CA SER A 37 -8.74 7.91 -1.00
C SER A 37 -8.69 6.49 -1.59
N GLU A 38 -9.70 5.67 -1.29
CA GLU A 38 -9.84 4.32 -1.86
C GLU A 38 -9.78 4.33 -3.40
N PRO A 39 -10.52 5.20 -4.14
CA PRO A 39 -10.42 5.28 -5.59
C PRO A 39 -9.00 5.59 -6.10
N VAL A 40 -8.28 6.49 -5.43
CA VAL A 40 -6.89 6.83 -5.76
C VAL A 40 -5.96 5.65 -5.55
N LEU A 41 -6.09 4.95 -4.41
CA LEU A 41 -5.32 3.74 -4.13
C LEU A 41 -5.60 2.64 -5.15
N TRP A 42 -6.88 2.45 -5.51
CA TRP A 42 -7.26 1.50 -6.54
C TRP A 42 -6.65 1.84 -7.89
N HIS A 43 -6.77 3.10 -8.31
CA HIS A 43 -6.24 3.55 -9.60
C HIS A 43 -4.71 3.38 -9.71
N HIS A 44 -3.97 3.75 -8.67
CA HIS A 44 -2.50 3.78 -8.73
C HIS A 44 -1.81 2.51 -8.25
N LYS A 45 -2.42 1.77 -7.32
CA LYS A 45 -1.79 0.61 -6.67
C LYS A 45 -2.55 -0.70 -6.89
N GLN A 46 -3.71 -0.64 -7.58
CA GLN A 46 -4.56 -1.80 -7.84
C GLN A 46 -4.86 -2.61 -6.56
N ARG A 47 -5.08 -1.90 -5.46
CA ARG A 47 -5.45 -2.52 -4.18
C ARG A 47 -6.44 -1.66 -3.42
N LYS A 48 -7.32 -2.30 -2.67
CA LYS A 48 -8.16 -1.63 -1.69
C LYS A 48 -7.36 -1.24 -0.45
N PRO A 49 -7.77 -0.18 0.25
CA PRO A 49 -7.21 0.13 1.57
C PRO A 49 -7.49 -1.01 2.57
N SER A 50 -6.64 -1.12 3.58
CA SER A 50 -6.80 -2.12 4.65
C SER A 50 -7.90 -1.72 5.63
N ILE A 51 -8.16 -0.42 5.76
CA ILE A 51 -9.26 0.14 6.56
C ILE A 51 -9.98 1.21 5.74
N PRO A 52 -11.30 1.38 5.91
CA PRO A 52 -12.10 2.40 5.21
C PRO A 52 -11.56 3.82 5.40
N ASP A 53 -11.84 4.70 4.42
CA ASP A 53 -11.34 6.08 4.44
C ASP A 53 -11.83 6.88 5.66
N GLU A 54 -13.08 6.66 6.09
CA GLU A 54 -13.63 7.31 7.28
C GLU A 54 -12.88 6.90 8.56
N HIS A 55 -12.46 5.64 8.67
CA HIS A 55 -11.65 5.17 9.81
C HIS A 55 -10.24 5.78 9.79
N LYS A 56 -9.61 5.83 8.62
CA LYS A 56 -8.30 6.51 8.46
C LYS A 56 -8.37 7.97 8.88
N LYS A 57 -9.46 8.66 8.47
CA LYS A 57 -9.67 10.05 8.82
C LYS A 57 -9.74 10.25 10.33
N VAL A 58 -10.60 9.50 11.02
CA VAL A 58 -10.75 9.57 12.49
C VAL A 58 -9.43 9.26 13.20
N LEU A 59 -8.70 8.23 12.75
CA LEU A 59 -7.40 7.88 13.33
C LEU A 59 -6.37 8.99 13.18
N LEU A 60 -6.30 9.63 12.01
CA LEU A 60 -5.34 10.73 11.77
C LEU A 60 -5.75 12.00 12.54
N GLU A 61 -7.05 12.31 12.62
CA GLU A 61 -7.58 13.45 13.39
C GLU A 61 -7.36 13.31 14.90
N SER A 62 -7.25 12.07 15.41
CA SER A 62 -6.98 11.83 16.83
C SER A 62 -5.51 11.99 17.23
N LEU A 63 -4.61 12.20 16.26
CA LEU A 63 -3.19 12.40 16.54
C LEU A 63 -2.93 13.82 17.03
N ARG A 64 -2.32 13.95 18.21
CA ARG A 64 -2.08 15.25 18.88
C ARG A 64 -1.28 16.27 18.06
N MET A 65 -0.46 15.82 17.10
CA MET A 65 0.35 16.69 16.26
C MET A 65 -0.36 17.12 14.97
N VAL A 66 -1.52 16.55 14.67
CA VAL A 66 -2.29 16.81 13.44
C VAL A 66 -3.40 17.80 13.75
N ASP A 67 -3.43 18.89 13.02
CA ASP A 67 -4.44 19.95 13.18
C ASP A 67 -5.59 19.82 12.17
N LYS A 68 -5.30 19.26 10.97
CA LYS A 68 -6.31 19.07 9.93
C LYS A 68 -6.01 17.83 9.11
N VAL A 69 -7.05 17.07 8.78
CA VAL A 69 -6.96 15.91 7.89
C VAL A 69 -7.79 16.14 6.63
N ILE A 70 -7.22 15.80 5.49
CA ILE A 70 -7.81 16.00 4.16
C ILE A 70 -7.78 14.67 3.39
N LEU A 71 -8.86 14.40 2.66
CA LEU A 71 -8.97 13.27 1.75
C LEU A 71 -8.50 13.69 0.36
N GLY A 72 -7.39 13.15 -0.12
CA GLY A 72 -6.90 13.35 -1.48
C GLY A 72 -7.69 12.51 -2.48
N THR A 73 -8.32 13.18 -3.46
CA THR A 73 -9.20 12.53 -4.45
C THR A 73 -8.71 12.65 -5.89
N GLY A 74 -7.66 13.44 -6.12
CA GLY A 74 -7.08 13.66 -7.45
C GLY A 74 -6.46 12.39 -8.05
N MET A 75 -6.72 12.13 -9.33
CA MET A 75 -6.21 10.94 -10.01
C MET A 75 -4.81 11.12 -10.61
N LYS A 76 -4.22 12.31 -10.48
CA LYS A 76 -2.86 12.58 -10.96
C LYS A 76 -1.84 11.95 -10.01
N LYS A 77 -1.03 11.06 -10.54
CA LYS A 77 -0.05 10.30 -9.76
C LYS A 77 0.94 11.23 -9.04
N GLY A 78 1.03 11.09 -7.72
CA GLY A 78 1.87 11.92 -6.86
C GLY A 78 1.28 13.28 -6.48
N LEU A 79 0.10 13.65 -6.99
CA LEU A 79 -0.62 14.90 -6.73
C LEU A 79 -2.12 14.67 -6.48
N ASP A 80 -2.46 13.59 -5.79
CA ASP A 80 -3.84 13.28 -5.40
C ASP A 80 -4.49 14.34 -4.49
N PHE A 81 -3.68 15.25 -3.95
CA PHE A 81 -4.03 16.35 -3.06
C PHE A 81 -3.92 17.74 -3.71
N GLU A 82 -3.75 17.84 -5.04
CA GLU A 82 -3.45 19.11 -5.73
C GLU A 82 -4.49 20.19 -5.45
N GLU A 83 -5.77 19.88 -5.55
CA GLU A 83 -6.85 20.85 -5.37
C GLU A 83 -6.89 21.38 -3.94
N GLU A 84 -6.82 20.51 -2.95
CA GLU A 84 -6.84 20.83 -1.55
C GLU A 84 -5.59 21.64 -1.13
N PHE A 85 -4.43 21.27 -1.70
CA PHE A 85 -3.19 22.02 -1.47
C PHE A 85 -3.29 23.47 -1.96
N LEU A 86 -3.89 23.68 -3.14
CA LEU A 86 -4.10 25.01 -3.70
C LEU A 86 -5.11 25.84 -2.90
N GLN A 87 -6.11 25.19 -2.30
CA GLN A 87 -7.09 25.83 -1.42
C GLN A 87 -6.47 26.20 -0.07
N GLU A 88 -5.72 25.29 0.54
CA GLU A 88 -5.10 25.48 1.86
C GLU A 88 -3.95 26.50 1.84
N LYS A 89 -3.25 26.62 0.71
CA LYS A 89 -2.08 27.49 0.53
C LYS A 89 -1.09 27.34 1.69
N PRO A 90 -0.53 26.15 1.92
CA PRO A 90 0.41 25.96 3.00
C PRO A 90 1.73 26.68 2.73
N ASP A 91 2.49 26.95 3.77
CA ASP A 91 3.83 27.55 3.67
C ASP A 91 4.90 26.52 3.32
N ILE A 92 4.66 25.24 3.68
CA ILE A 92 5.60 24.14 3.47
C ILE A 92 4.86 22.91 2.98
N LEU A 93 5.43 22.25 1.97
CA LEU A 93 5.17 20.84 1.64
C LEU A 93 6.36 20.02 2.16
N ALA A 94 6.14 19.21 3.19
CA ALA A 94 7.16 18.33 3.73
C ALA A 94 7.01 16.91 3.14
N VAL A 95 8.11 16.36 2.66
CA VAL A 95 8.22 15.02 2.07
C VAL A 95 9.40 14.27 2.66
N THR A 96 9.48 12.97 2.43
CA THR A 96 10.63 12.14 2.78
C THR A 96 11.61 12.02 1.61
N GLU A 97 12.86 11.61 1.89
CA GLU A 97 13.94 11.47 0.89
C GLU A 97 13.60 10.53 -0.28
N ASP A 98 12.67 9.61 -0.08
CA ASP A 98 12.21 8.65 -1.08
C ASP A 98 11.04 9.18 -1.95
N ASP A 99 10.80 10.49 -1.97
CA ASP A 99 9.79 11.08 -2.84
C ASP A 99 10.18 10.99 -4.32
N LEU A 100 9.41 10.19 -5.07
CA LEU A 100 9.62 9.95 -6.50
C LEU A 100 9.04 11.04 -7.41
N TYR A 101 8.29 12.00 -6.84
CA TYR A 101 7.53 13.00 -7.60
C TYR A 101 7.97 14.43 -7.27
N SER A 102 9.25 14.62 -6.93
CA SER A 102 9.79 15.87 -6.45
C SER A 102 9.56 17.06 -7.39
N ASP A 103 9.73 16.85 -8.71
CA ASP A 103 9.67 17.94 -9.69
C ASP A 103 8.27 18.51 -9.80
N ILE A 104 7.24 17.67 -9.99
CA ILE A 104 5.85 18.11 -10.08
C ILE A 104 5.34 18.71 -8.75
N LYS A 105 5.86 18.27 -7.61
CA LYS A 105 5.55 18.83 -6.30
C LYS A 105 6.21 20.19 -6.08
N LYS A 106 7.43 20.39 -6.57
CA LYS A 106 8.08 21.71 -6.56
C LYS A 106 7.33 22.72 -7.42
N GLU A 107 6.86 22.28 -8.61
CA GLU A 107 6.01 23.13 -9.45
C GLU A 107 4.70 23.50 -8.74
N LEU A 108 4.06 22.53 -8.07
CA LEU A 108 2.86 22.81 -7.27
C LEU A 108 3.15 23.80 -6.14
N CYS A 109 4.26 23.64 -5.43
CA CYS A 109 4.68 24.56 -4.37
C CYS A 109 4.89 25.98 -4.92
N ALA A 110 5.53 26.13 -6.07
CA ALA A 110 5.76 27.41 -6.71
C ALA A 110 4.45 28.17 -7.02
N ARG A 111 3.37 27.47 -7.34
CA ARG A 111 2.05 28.07 -7.63
C ARG A 111 1.42 28.80 -6.45
N VAL A 112 1.76 28.42 -5.23
CA VAL A 112 1.22 29.03 -3.98
C VAL A 112 2.29 29.72 -3.15
N GLY A 113 3.55 29.70 -3.58
CA GLY A 113 4.68 30.25 -2.83
C GLY A 113 5.14 29.39 -1.65
N ALA A 114 4.80 28.09 -1.66
CA ALA A 114 5.20 27.14 -0.62
C ALA A 114 6.65 26.66 -0.79
N ASN A 115 7.31 26.35 0.32
CA ASN A 115 8.62 25.73 0.32
C ASN A 115 8.48 24.20 0.25
N TYR A 116 9.21 23.57 -0.68
CA TYR A 116 9.36 22.12 -0.72
C TYR A 116 10.49 21.69 0.21
N VAL A 117 10.19 20.98 1.27
CA VAL A 117 11.16 20.55 2.29
C VAL A 117 11.27 19.04 2.32
N VAL A 118 12.48 18.54 2.14
CA VAL A 118 12.79 17.12 2.27
C VAL A 118 13.27 16.84 3.69
N LEU A 119 12.52 16.02 4.42
CA LEU A 119 12.92 15.52 5.73
C LEU A 119 13.78 14.28 5.55
N PRO A 120 14.90 14.17 6.29
CA PRO A 120 15.72 12.97 6.27
C PRO A 120 14.91 11.79 6.77
N LYS A 121 15.18 10.62 6.22
CA LYS A 121 14.57 9.38 6.70
C LYS A 121 15.25 8.97 8.00
N THR A 122 14.85 9.63 9.07
CA THR A 122 15.41 9.41 10.40
C THR A 122 15.23 7.95 10.80
N PRO A 123 16.31 7.23 11.19
CA PRO A 123 16.18 5.87 11.69
C PRO A 123 15.17 5.81 12.84
N PRO A 124 14.17 4.93 12.79
CA PRO A 124 13.18 4.86 13.86
C PRO A 124 13.81 4.40 15.17
N LYS A 125 13.35 4.96 16.29
CA LYS A 125 13.73 4.56 17.64
C LYS A 125 13.24 3.17 18.04
N PHE A 126 12.57 2.48 17.15
CA PHE A 126 11.91 1.18 17.33
C PHE A 126 12.15 0.30 16.09
N THR A 127 11.77 -0.95 16.13
CA THR A 127 11.90 -1.89 15.00
C THR A 127 11.26 -1.29 13.73
N PRO A 128 12.02 -1.13 12.63
CA PRO A 128 11.49 -0.58 11.40
C PRO A 128 10.37 -1.44 10.82
N VAL A 129 9.25 -0.80 10.50
CA VAL A 129 8.13 -1.43 9.78
C VAL A 129 7.65 -0.51 8.67
N SER A 130 7.04 -1.10 7.64
CA SER A 130 6.33 -0.35 6.60
C SER A 130 4.91 -0.87 6.46
N THR A 131 4.00 -0.05 5.96
CA THR A 131 2.62 -0.48 5.66
C THR A 131 2.60 -1.73 4.79
N THR A 132 3.46 -1.79 3.76
CA THR A 132 3.56 -2.97 2.88
C THR A 132 3.96 -4.22 3.66
N MET A 133 4.95 -4.11 4.56
CA MET A 133 5.37 -5.24 5.41
C MET A 133 4.23 -5.71 6.32
N LEU A 134 3.49 -4.78 6.93
CA LEU A 134 2.35 -5.11 7.81
C LEU A 134 1.23 -5.79 7.02
N VAL A 135 0.85 -5.23 5.88
CA VAL A 135 -0.16 -5.82 4.99
C VAL A 135 0.25 -7.21 4.53
N ASN A 136 1.51 -7.41 4.15
CA ASN A 136 2.01 -8.70 3.72
C ASN A 136 2.02 -9.72 4.88
N ARG A 137 2.32 -9.30 6.11
CA ARG A 137 2.23 -10.18 7.28
C ARG A 137 0.80 -10.64 7.55
N ILE A 138 -0.17 -9.75 7.39
CA ILE A 138 -1.59 -10.08 7.56
C ILE A 138 -2.06 -11.03 6.44
N LYS A 139 -1.58 -10.82 5.21
CA LYS A 139 -1.95 -11.60 4.02
C LYS A 139 -1.05 -12.82 3.77
N ALA A 140 0.01 -13.03 4.56
CA ALA A 140 1.00 -14.08 4.35
C ALA A 140 0.44 -15.51 4.19
N PRO A 141 -0.69 -15.89 4.82
CA PRO A 141 -1.27 -17.22 4.59
C PRO A 141 -1.76 -17.49 3.16
N SER A 142 -1.89 -16.44 2.34
CA SER A 142 -2.44 -16.55 0.98
C SER A 142 -1.39 -16.77 -0.12
N ALA A 143 -0.11 -16.83 0.22
CA ALA A 143 0.95 -17.10 -0.74
C ALA A 143 1.45 -18.55 -0.60
N VAL A 144 1.34 -19.32 -1.68
CA VAL A 144 1.81 -20.70 -1.74
C VAL A 144 2.79 -20.87 -2.90
N PRO A 145 3.84 -21.69 -2.76
CA PRO A 145 4.72 -21.98 -3.88
C PRO A 145 3.98 -22.74 -4.98
N LEU A 146 4.32 -22.50 -6.22
CA LEU A 146 3.91 -23.38 -7.31
C LEU A 146 4.55 -24.74 -7.11
N ARG A 147 3.81 -25.77 -7.47
CA ARG A 147 4.27 -27.16 -7.45
C ARG A 147 4.53 -27.64 -8.88
N VAL A 148 5.68 -28.25 -9.08
CA VAL A 148 5.95 -29.01 -10.30
C VAL A 148 5.91 -30.49 -9.95
N ASP A 149 5.00 -31.23 -10.59
CA ASP A 149 4.87 -32.64 -10.41
C ASP A 149 5.71 -33.35 -11.48
N PHE A 150 6.74 -34.08 -11.06
CA PHE A 150 7.59 -34.90 -11.96
C PHE A 150 6.98 -36.24 -12.25
N ALA A 151 6.23 -36.80 -11.29
CA ALA A 151 5.53 -38.06 -11.45
C ALA A 151 4.37 -38.16 -10.44
N GLY A 152 3.31 -38.84 -10.84
CA GLY A 152 2.22 -39.20 -9.94
C GLY A 152 1.26 -38.08 -9.56
N GLY A 153 1.27 -36.94 -10.24
CA GLY A 153 0.49 -35.76 -9.86
C GLY A 153 -1.04 -35.94 -9.81
N TRP A 154 -1.57 -37.00 -10.34
CA TRP A 154 -3.00 -37.35 -10.29
C TRP A 154 -3.38 -38.29 -9.14
N LEU A 155 -2.43 -38.65 -8.28
CA LEU A 155 -2.67 -39.61 -7.18
C LEU A 155 -3.43 -38.98 -6.01
N ASP A 156 -3.53 -37.65 -5.96
CA ASP A 156 -4.39 -36.88 -5.05
C ASP A 156 -5.88 -36.98 -5.46
N VAL A 157 -6.18 -37.45 -6.67
CA VAL A 157 -7.55 -37.74 -7.09
C VAL A 157 -7.91 -39.17 -6.68
N PRO A 158 -8.92 -39.35 -5.82
CA PRO A 158 -9.27 -40.70 -5.27
C PRO A 158 -9.44 -41.80 -6.32
N ARG A 159 -9.90 -41.45 -7.51
CA ARG A 159 -10.07 -42.37 -8.65
C ARG A 159 -8.76 -43.04 -9.09
N TYR A 160 -7.62 -42.35 -8.94
CA TYR A 160 -6.31 -42.79 -9.36
C TYR A 160 -5.39 -43.20 -8.22
N ALA A 161 -5.81 -42.90 -6.98
CA ALA A 161 -5.05 -43.25 -5.79
C ALA A 161 -4.98 -44.79 -5.62
N ARG A 162 -3.77 -45.34 -5.67
CA ARG A 162 -3.53 -46.76 -5.41
C ARG A 162 -2.55 -46.91 -4.25
N LYS A 163 -2.76 -47.94 -3.42
CA LYS A 163 -1.83 -48.22 -2.30
C LYS A 163 -0.43 -48.48 -2.86
N GLY A 164 0.56 -47.78 -2.30
CA GLY A 164 1.96 -47.85 -2.73
C GLY A 164 2.35 -46.94 -3.89
N SER A 165 1.46 -46.04 -4.32
CA SER A 165 1.79 -45.02 -5.31
C SER A 165 2.49 -43.82 -4.67
N TYR A 166 3.33 -43.13 -5.44
CA TYR A 166 4.12 -41.98 -5.00
C TYR A 166 3.87 -40.76 -5.89
N VAL A 167 3.88 -39.59 -5.28
CA VAL A 167 3.93 -38.31 -5.98
C VAL A 167 5.32 -37.71 -5.79
N VAL A 168 5.99 -37.40 -6.89
CA VAL A 168 7.28 -36.71 -6.85
C VAL A 168 7.08 -35.29 -7.36
N ASN A 169 7.26 -34.34 -6.49
CA ASN A 169 7.12 -32.93 -6.83
C ASN A 169 8.16 -32.08 -6.12
N CYS A 170 8.30 -30.84 -6.56
CA CYS A 170 9.01 -29.81 -5.83
C CYS A 170 8.24 -28.49 -5.84
N ALA A 171 8.40 -27.74 -4.78
CA ALA A 171 7.96 -26.35 -4.72
C ALA A 171 8.95 -25.48 -5.49
N ILE A 172 8.45 -24.55 -6.27
CA ILE A 172 9.25 -23.62 -7.05
C ILE A 172 8.83 -22.17 -6.77
N THR A 173 9.73 -21.24 -7.00
CA THR A 173 9.42 -19.81 -7.13
C THR A 173 9.09 -19.49 -8.59
N PRO A 174 8.16 -18.58 -8.90
CA PRO A 174 7.49 -17.64 -8.01
C PRO A 174 6.36 -18.26 -7.16
N MET A 175 6.02 -17.54 -6.08
CA MET A 175 4.87 -17.86 -5.24
C MET A 175 3.58 -17.44 -5.93
N VAL A 176 2.51 -18.22 -5.76
CA VAL A 176 1.14 -17.85 -6.11
C VAL A 176 0.45 -17.31 -4.86
N SER A 177 -0.12 -16.12 -4.95
CA SER A 177 -0.93 -15.54 -3.88
C SER A 177 -2.40 -15.48 -4.29
N LEU A 178 -3.29 -15.79 -3.35
CA LEU A 178 -4.71 -15.55 -3.50
C LEU A 178 -4.96 -14.04 -3.33
N CYS A 179 -5.59 -13.44 -4.32
CA CYS A 179 -6.01 -12.04 -4.29
C CYS A 179 -7.53 -12.00 -4.42
N GLU A 180 -8.17 -11.05 -3.73
CA GLU A 180 -9.58 -10.78 -4.02
C GLU A 180 -9.73 -10.32 -5.47
N TRP A 181 -10.71 -10.92 -6.14
CA TRP A 181 -11.16 -10.49 -7.47
C TRP A 181 -11.74 -9.06 -7.38
N PRO A 182 -11.54 -8.16 -8.38
CA PRO A 182 -11.18 -8.50 -9.74
C PRO A 182 -9.76 -8.06 -10.11
N TYR A 183 -8.82 -8.99 -10.21
CA TYR A 183 -7.71 -8.75 -11.09
C TYR A 183 -8.21 -9.07 -12.50
N GLU A 184 -8.27 -8.06 -13.35
CA GLU A 184 -8.39 -8.29 -14.77
C GLU A 184 -7.27 -9.25 -15.18
N LYS A 185 -7.61 -10.29 -15.94
CA LYS A 185 -6.64 -11.21 -16.52
C LYS A 185 -5.55 -10.38 -17.18
N ARG A 186 -4.36 -10.32 -16.61
CA ARG A 186 -3.21 -9.90 -17.38
C ARG A 186 -3.03 -10.94 -18.47
N SER A 187 -3.53 -10.61 -19.66
CA SER A 187 -3.32 -11.39 -20.88
C SER A 187 -1.82 -11.52 -21.07
N GLY A 188 -1.27 -12.71 -20.90
CA GLY A 188 0.14 -12.95 -21.17
C GLY A 188 0.83 -14.00 -20.30
N LEU A 189 0.30 -14.35 -19.17
CA LEU A 189 0.78 -15.49 -18.42
C LEU A 189 -0.31 -16.57 -18.47
N GLY A 190 -0.06 -17.62 -19.21
CA GLY A 190 -0.97 -18.75 -19.42
C GLY A 190 -1.29 -19.55 -18.13
N GLY A 191 -1.70 -18.82 -17.08
CA GLY A 191 -1.91 -19.36 -15.75
C GLY A 191 -3.38 -19.52 -15.32
N SER A 192 -4.36 -19.33 -16.22
CA SER A 192 -5.77 -19.45 -15.82
C SER A 192 -6.18 -20.85 -15.38
N LEU A 193 -5.52 -21.86 -15.86
CA LEU A 193 -5.81 -23.27 -15.48
C LEU A 193 -5.27 -23.62 -14.10
N SER A 194 -4.12 -23.07 -13.70
CA SER A 194 -3.53 -23.33 -12.38
C SER A 194 -4.32 -22.67 -11.24
N LEU A 195 -4.92 -21.51 -11.49
CA LEU A 195 -5.76 -20.82 -10.48
C LEU A 195 -7.09 -21.56 -10.25
N ILE A 196 -7.67 -22.16 -11.27
CA ILE A 196 -8.89 -22.98 -11.13
C ILE A 196 -8.62 -24.24 -10.31
N HIS A 197 -7.46 -24.87 -10.47
CA HIS A 197 -7.08 -26.04 -9.68
C HIS A 197 -6.74 -25.71 -8.21
N ILE A 198 -6.29 -24.50 -7.92
CA ILE A 198 -5.97 -24.05 -6.55
C ILE A 198 -7.24 -23.60 -5.81
N SER A 199 -8.26 -23.14 -6.53
CA SER A 199 -9.50 -22.62 -5.94
C SER A 199 -10.61 -23.66 -5.79
N GLU A 200 -10.48 -24.86 -6.33
CA GLU A 200 -11.44 -25.93 -6.06
C GLU A 200 -11.11 -26.58 -4.70
N PRO A 201 -11.99 -26.42 -3.70
CA PRO A 201 -11.86 -27.22 -2.49
C PRO A 201 -11.99 -28.69 -2.90
N THR A 202 -11.06 -29.50 -2.49
CA THR A 202 -11.19 -30.96 -2.57
C THR A 202 -12.54 -31.31 -1.97
N ARG A 203 -13.52 -31.68 -2.80
CA ARG A 203 -14.79 -32.18 -2.32
C ARG A 203 -14.54 -33.51 -1.58
N PRO A 204 -15.17 -33.68 -0.41
CA PRO A 204 -15.04 -34.92 0.34
C PRO A 204 -15.51 -36.16 -0.43
#